data_8a2315db9135e0003d2e3518ba367e95
#
_entry.id   8a2315db9135e0003d2e3518ba367e95
#
_cell.length_a   1.000
_cell.length_b   1.000
_cell.length_c   1.000
_cell.angle_alpha   90.00
_cell.angle_beta   90.00
_cell.angle_gamma   90.00
#
_symmetry.space_group_name_H-M   'P 1'
#
loop_
_entity.id
_entity.type
_entity.pdbx_description
1 polymer ?
#
loop_
_entity_poly.entity_id
_entity_poly.type
_entity_poly.pdbx_seq_one_letter_code
_entity_poly.pdbx_strand_id
1 'polypeptide(L)'
;MLKPPTKSSFAPAAGIAPPRAGRSPARGAVDDTLTLVSWRARPRSFVALMGLYESNFIRLGWLVEHLAALAGRHRSAVAGDCDLLLSVAERSPYTSTVNLTYLLPGADGARQYPDMRLRIYYDAHLVEALGWAGTHSQVVLKALRSHAERELDQRWARNVMLNKWLEYCVERGHRFSSATRLGAGE
;
A
#
# COMPACT_ATOMS: atom_id res chain seq x y z
N MET A 1 -14.13 -14.06 86.24
CA MET A 1 -15.14 -13.03 85.88
C MET A 1 -14.40 -11.74 85.56
N LEU A 2 -14.11 -11.48 84.31
CA LEU A 2 -13.54 -10.20 83.87
C LEU A 2 -14.44 -9.58 82.82
N LYS A 3 -14.75 -8.33 83.04
CA LYS A 3 -15.67 -7.47 82.30
C LYS A 3 -15.04 -6.97 81.03
N PRO A 4 -15.69 -6.95 79.87
CA PRO A 4 -15.12 -6.45 78.63
C PRO A 4 -15.08 -4.90 78.60
N PRO A 5 -14.08 -4.30 77.87
CA PRO A 5 -14.00 -2.85 77.77
C PRO A 5 -14.93 -2.29 76.69
N THR A 6 -15.34 -1.08 76.95
CA THR A 6 -16.27 -0.22 76.21
C THR A 6 -15.77 0.18 74.83
N LYS A 7 -16.69 0.23 73.86
CA LYS A 7 -16.48 0.73 72.51
C LYS A 7 -16.22 2.24 72.49
N SER A 8 -15.06 2.63 71.94
CA SER A 8 -14.76 4.02 71.58
C SER A 8 -15.33 4.30 70.20
N SER A 9 -16.17 5.29 70.13
CA SER A 9 -16.77 5.84 68.93
C SER A 9 -15.75 6.74 68.23
N PHE A 10 -15.24 6.33 67.09
CA PHE A 10 -14.44 7.19 66.20
C PHE A 10 -15.33 7.66 65.05
N ALA A 11 -15.51 8.99 64.97
CA ALA A 11 -16.20 9.64 63.86
C ALA A 11 -15.38 9.51 62.57
N PRO A 12 -15.99 9.28 61.39
CA PRO A 12 -15.26 9.23 60.15
C PRO A 12 -14.86 10.63 59.69
N ALA A 13 -13.55 10.79 59.40
CA ALA A 13 -13.02 11.98 58.77
C ALA A 13 -13.57 12.17 57.35
N ALA A 14 -13.83 13.41 56.96
CA ALA A 14 -14.33 13.84 55.68
C ALA A 14 -13.49 13.28 54.53
N GLY A 15 -14.15 12.54 53.65
CA GLY A 15 -13.54 11.99 52.47
C GLY A 15 -13.10 13.07 51.48
N ILE A 16 -11.81 13.07 51.20
CA ILE A 16 -11.23 13.79 50.05
C ILE A 16 -11.68 13.06 48.80
N ALA A 17 -12.49 13.71 47.96
CA ALA A 17 -12.89 13.20 46.65
C ALA A 17 -11.65 12.98 45.79
N PRO A 18 -11.56 11.87 45.07
CA PRO A 18 -10.46 11.66 44.12
C PRO A 18 -10.52 12.69 42.99
N PRO A 19 -9.38 13.16 42.45
CA PRO A 19 -9.36 14.07 41.31
C PRO A 19 -10.08 13.41 40.12
N ARG A 20 -11.02 14.15 39.53
CA ARG A 20 -11.69 13.74 38.29
C ARG A 20 -10.62 13.42 37.27
N ALA A 21 -10.55 12.17 36.83
CA ALA A 21 -9.77 11.75 35.68
C ALA A 21 -10.08 12.69 34.52
N GLY A 22 -9.03 13.38 34.05
CA GLY A 22 -9.10 14.22 32.87
C GLY A 22 -9.65 13.40 31.71
N ARG A 23 -10.67 13.91 31.04
CA ARG A 23 -11.14 13.38 29.78
C ARG A 23 -9.94 13.31 28.84
N SER A 24 -9.51 12.12 28.51
CA SER A 24 -8.63 11.90 27.36
C SER A 24 -9.29 12.55 26.14
N PRO A 25 -8.57 13.34 25.33
CA PRO A 25 -9.14 13.87 24.10
C PRO A 25 -9.59 12.69 23.25
N ALA A 26 -10.84 12.78 22.80
CA ALA A 26 -11.51 11.75 22.04
C ALA A 26 -10.65 11.30 20.85
N ARG A 27 -10.23 10.05 20.85
CA ARG A 27 -9.60 9.36 19.73
C ARG A 27 -10.45 9.35 18.44
N GLY A 28 -11.71 9.79 18.53
CA GLY A 28 -12.65 9.78 17.41
C GLY A 28 -12.44 10.87 16.36
N ALA A 29 -11.83 12.01 16.72
CA ALA A 29 -11.70 13.14 15.78
C ALA A 29 -10.61 12.93 14.69
N VAL A 30 -9.59 12.12 14.98
CA VAL A 30 -8.51 11.82 14.02
C VAL A 30 -8.94 10.77 12.99
N ASP A 31 -9.81 9.85 13.43
CA ASP A 31 -10.28 8.75 12.58
C ASP A 31 -11.30 9.24 11.52
N ASP A 32 -12.21 10.14 11.90
CA ASP A 32 -13.18 10.74 10.97
C ASP A 32 -12.51 11.58 9.88
N THR A 33 -11.43 12.30 10.19
CA THR A 33 -10.71 13.11 9.21
C THR A 33 -9.94 12.23 8.21
N LEU A 34 -9.32 11.14 8.67
CA LEU A 34 -8.66 10.15 7.81
C LEU A 34 -9.66 9.39 6.94
N THR A 35 -10.85 9.10 7.44
CA THR A 35 -11.91 8.44 6.68
C THR A 35 -12.44 9.33 5.57
N LEU A 36 -12.53 10.65 5.77
CA LEU A 36 -12.95 11.60 4.75
C LEU A 36 -11.95 11.76 3.59
N VAL A 37 -10.67 11.58 3.87
CA VAL A 37 -9.57 11.68 2.87
C VAL A 37 -9.29 10.33 2.21
N SER A 38 -9.68 9.22 2.84
CA SER A 38 -9.44 7.89 2.30
C SER A 38 -10.11 7.71 0.93
N TRP A 39 -9.35 7.19 -0.04
CA TRP A 39 -9.89 6.81 -1.35
C TRP A 39 -11.06 5.81 -1.28
N ARG A 40 -11.19 5.07 -0.17
CA ARG A 40 -12.30 4.14 0.08
C ARG A 40 -13.62 4.84 0.40
N ALA A 41 -13.58 6.07 0.93
CA ALA A 41 -14.78 6.80 1.34
C ALA A 41 -15.64 7.26 0.15
N ARG A 42 -15.01 7.63 -0.98
CA ARG A 42 -15.68 8.05 -2.23
C ARG A 42 -15.02 7.37 -3.44
N PRO A 43 -15.21 6.07 -3.63
CA PRO A 43 -14.58 5.35 -4.72
C PRO A 43 -14.97 5.93 -6.08
N ARG A 44 -14.06 5.79 -7.06
CA ARG A 44 -14.23 6.26 -8.44
C ARG A 44 -14.32 7.78 -8.64
N SER A 45 -14.05 8.58 -7.61
CA SER A 45 -13.83 10.01 -7.80
C SER A 45 -12.37 10.28 -8.16
N PHE A 46 -12.10 11.42 -8.80
CA PHE A 46 -10.73 11.84 -9.13
C PHE A 46 -9.86 12.00 -7.87
N VAL A 47 -10.42 12.61 -6.83
CA VAL A 47 -9.71 12.79 -5.54
C VAL A 47 -9.36 11.43 -4.91
N ALA A 48 -10.31 10.50 -4.93
CA ALA A 48 -10.06 9.15 -4.42
C ALA A 48 -9.02 8.39 -5.26
N LEU A 49 -8.98 8.62 -6.59
CA LEU A 49 -7.97 8.05 -7.46
C LEU A 49 -6.56 8.57 -7.11
N MET A 50 -6.43 9.87 -6.81
CA MET A 50 -5.15 10.43 -6.34
C MET A 50 -4.72 9.83 -5.00
N GLY A 51 -5.63 9.69 -4.04
CA GLY A 51 -5.35 9.00 -2.78
C GLY A 51 -4.98 7.51 -2.95
N LEU A 52 -5.54 6.86 -3.97
CA LEU A 52 -5.15 5.49 -4.32
C LEU A 52 -3.73 5.42 -4.91
N TYR A 53 -3.33 6.39 -5.74
CA TYR A 53 -1.97 6.50 -6.29
C TYR A 53 -0.94 6.76 -5.18
N GLU A 54 -1.27 7.61 -4.20
CA GLU A 54 -0.44 7.83 -3.01
C GLU A 54 -0.31 6.54 -2.18
N SER A 55 -1.41 5.84 -1.95
CA SER A 55 -1.42 4.54 -1.26
C SER A 55 -0.55 3.50 -1.98
N ASN A 56 -0.55 3.49 -3.32
CA ASN A 56 0.33 2.64 -4.12
C ASN A 56 1.80 3.01 -3.95
N PHE A 57 2.12 4.31 -3.89
CA PHE A 57 3.49 4.79 -3.68
C PHE A 57 4.04 4.33 -2.33
N ILE A 58 3.25 4.48 -1.26
CA ILE A 58 3.61 4.04 0.09
C ILE A 58 3.90 2.52 0.09
N ARG A 59 3.02 1.71 -0.50
CA ARG A 59 3.18 0.25 -0.55
C ARG A 59 4.36 -0.19 -1.40
N LEU A 60 4.58 0.47 -2.52
CA LEU A 60 5.76 0.20 -3.34
C LEU A 60 7.05 0.56 -2.58
N GLY A 61 7.03 1.63 -1.78
CA GLY A 61 8.13 2.01 -0.89
C GLY A 61 8.41 0.98 0.22
N TRP A 62 7.41 0.22 0.66
CA TRP A 62 7.63 -0.92 1.57
C TRP A 62 8.27 -2.12 0.87
N LEU A 63 8.02 -2.28 -0.43
CA LEU A 63 8.55 -3.37 -1.23
C LEU A 63 9.97 -3.07 -1.73
N VAL A 64 10.29 -1.80 -2.02
CA VAL A 64 11.55 -1.34 -2.60
C VAL A 64 12.31 -0.47 -1.60
N GLU A 65 13.47 -0.94 -1.14
CA GLU A 65 14.26 -0.28 -0.08
C GLU A 65 14.67 1.17 -0.42
N HIS A 66 15.08 1.41 -1.67
CA HIS A 66 15.52 2.72 -2.14
C HIS A 66 14.84 3.05 -3.48
N LEU A 67 13.55 3.38 -3.44
CA LEU A 67 12.73 3.59 -4.62
C LEU A 67 13.32 4.64 -5.59
N ALA A 68 13.85 5.74 -5.06
CA ALA A 68 14.48 6.79 -5.86
C ALA A 68 15.81 6.37 -6.52
N ALA A 69 16.47 5.34 -6.01
CA ALA A 69 17.72 4.79 -6.54
C ALA A 69 17.50 3.53 -7.40
N LEU A 70 16.26 3.09 -7.56
CA LEU A 70 15.93 1.87 -8.29
C LEU A 70 16.40 1.94 -9.73
N ALA A 71 17.19 0.94 -10.17
CA ALA A 71 17.71 0.86 -11.52
C ALA A 71 17.96 -0.59 -11.93
N GLY A 72 17.71 -0.92 -13.19
CA GLY A 72 17.96 -2.25 -13.75
C GLY A 72 16.83 -3.24 -13.45
N ARG A 73 17.21 -4.52 -13.30
CA ARG A 73 16.27 -5.62 -13.01
C ARG A 73 16.54 -6.18 -11.62
N HIS A 74 15.49 -6.54 -10.93
CA HIS A 74 15.52 -7.11 -9.58
C HIS A 74 14.63 -8.33 -9.51
N ARG A 75 15.04 -9.34 -8.73
CA ARG A 75 14.26 -10.55 -8.46
C ARG A 75 14.17 -10.75 -6.96
N SER A 76 12.95 -10.91 -6.46
CA SER A 76 12.68 -11.26 -5.08
C SER A 76 12.09 -12.67 -5.03
N ALA A 77 12.82 -13.60 -4.40
CA ALA A 77 12.41 -14.99 -4.20
C ALA A 77 12.01 -15.18 -2.75
N VAL A 78 10.82 -15.75 -2.52
CA VAL A 78 10.29 -16.06 -1.18
C VAL A 78 9.82 -17.50 -1.16
N ALA A 79 10.16 -18.24 -0.10
CA ALA A 79 9.74 -19.61 0.05
C ALA A 79 8.20 -19.72 0.09
N GLY A 80 7.64 -20.57 -0.78
CA GLY A 80 6.19 -20.80 -0.87
C GLY A 80 5.42 -19.71 -1.63
N ASP A 81 6.11 -18.86 -2.38
CA ASP A 81 5.51 -17.93 -3.34
C ASP A 81 6.28 -17.94 -4.67
N CYS A 82 5.68 -17.36 -5.72
CA CYS A 82 6.34 -17.18 -7.00
C CYS A 82 7.37 -16.06 -6.92
N ASP A 83 8.45 -16.16 -7.71
CA ASP A 83 9.43 -15.09 -7.79
C ASP A 83 8.83 -13.83 -8.37
N LEU A 84 9.04 -12.72 -7.67
CA LEU A 84 8.61 -11.40 -8.10
C LEU A 84 9.75 -10.69 -8.83
N LEU A 85 9.50 -10.22 -10.04
CA LEU A 85 10.44 -9.44 -10.84
C LEU A 85 10.00 -7.97 -10.89
N LEU A 86 10.97 -7.07 -10.78
CA LEU A 86 10.82 -5.66 -11.03
C LEU A 86 11.91 -5.19 -11.99
N SER A 87 11.53 -4.51 -13.07
CA SER A 87 12.47 -3.98 -14.04
C SER A 87 12.18 -2.53 -14.36
N VAL A 88 13.23 -1.69 -14.39
CA VAL A 88 13.12 -0.28 -14.77
C VAL A 88 13.20 -0.19 -16.30
N ALA A 89 12.10 0.26 -16.93
CA ALA A 89 12.01 0.45 -18.38
C ALA A 89 12.49 1.83 -18.81
N GLU A 90 12.13 2.86 -18.04
CA GLU A 90 12.49 4.26 -18.32
C GLU A 90 12.80 4.98 -17.01
N ARG A 91 13.72 5.92 -17.06
CA ARG A 91 14.05 6.77 -15.91
C ARG A 91 14.26 8.21 -16.36
N SER A 92 13.67 9.13 -15.60
CA SER A 92 13.80 10.58 -15.70
C SER A 92 14.06 11.16 -14.31
N PRO A 93 14.46 12.43 -14.16
CA PRO A 93 14.78 13.01 -12.86
C PRO A 93 13.64 12.88 -11.83
N TYR A 94 12.40 13.02 -12.26
CA TYR A 94 11.21 13.02 -11.38
C TYR A 94 10.30 11.83 -11.58
N THR A 95 10.53 11.00 -12.60
CA THR A 95 9.65 9.87 -12.91
C THR A 95 10.44 8.63 -13.31
N SER A 96 9.86 7.46 -13.04
CA SER A 96 10.32 6.20 -13.64
C SER A 96 9.15 5.36 -14.12
N THR A 97 9.36 4.63 -15.20
CA THR A 97 8.44 3.58 -15.64
C THR A 97 9.08 2.24 -15.30
N VAL A 98 8.34 1.41 -14.57
CA VAL A 98 8.78 0.08 -14.15
C VAL A 98 7.77 -0.98 -14.54
N ASN A 99 8.23 -2.22 -14.80
CA ASN A 99 7.36 -3.38 -14.93
C ASN A 99 7.49 -4.24 -13.68
N LEU A 100 6.37 -4.65 -13.12
CA LEU A 100 6.26 -5.55 -12.00
C LEU A 100 5.50 -6.81 -12.45
N THR A 101 6.08 -8.00 -12.22
CA THR A 101 5.50 -9.25 -12.69
C THR A 101 5.89 -10.42 -11.78
N TYR A 102 5.05 -11.46 -11.70
CA TYR A 102 5.44 -12.76 -11.16
C TYR A 102 6.02 -13.66 -12.26
N LEU A 103 6.97 -14.49 -11.88
CA LEU A 103 7.42 -15.64 -12.66
C LEU A 103 6.63 -16.87 -12.22
N LEU A 104 5.64 -17.22 -13.00
CA LEU A 104 4.86 -18.43 -12.78
C LEU A 104 5.55 -19.62 -13.47
N PRO A 105 5.69 -20.79 -12.80
CA PRO A 105 6.15 -21.99 -13.45
C PRO A 105 5.15 -22.41 -14.55
N GLY A 106 5.66 -22.71 -15.73
CA GLY A 106 4.86 -23.18 -16.87
C GLY A 106 5.50 -24.38 -17.54
N ALA A 107 4.75 -25.14 -18.32
CA ALA A 107 5.23 -26.33 -19.04
C ALA A 107 6.33 -25.98 -20.06
N ASP A 108 6.23 -24.81 -20.70
CA ASP A 108 7.15 -24.33 -21.73
C ASP A 108 8.17 -23.30 -21.19
N GLY A 109 8.35 -23.24 -19.88
CA GLY A 109 9.22 -22.27 -19.21
C GLY A 109 8.44 -21.29 -18.30
N ALA A 110 9.14 -20.37 -17.66
CA ALA A 110 8.53 -19.40 -16.75
C ALA A 110 7.70 -18.36 -17.51
N ARG A 111 6.43 -18.19 -17.10
CA ARG A 111 5.51 -17.18 -17.64
C ARG A 111 5.45 -15.97 -16.73
N GLN A 112 5.49 -14.77 -17.34
CA GLN A 112 5.31 -13.51 -16.62
C GLN A 112 3.82 -13.17 -16.53
N TYR A 113 3.26 -13.16 -15.30
CA TYR A 113 1.86 -12.83 -15.07
C TYR A 113 1.57 -12.57 -13.57
N PRO A 114 0.80 -11.52 -13.21
CA PRO A 114 0.42 -10.41 -14.08
C PRO A 114 1.65 -9.59 -14.45
N ASP A 115 1.68 -9.01 -15.63
CA ASP A 115 2.76 -8.14 -16.08
C ASP A 115 2.24 -6.70 -16.14
N MET A 116 2.53 -5.93 -15.10
CA MET A 116 1.95 -4.61 -14.89
C MET A 116 3.00 -3.51 -15.08
N ARG A 117 2.68 -2.56 -15.94
CA ARG A 117 3.48 -1.36 -16.17
C ARG A 117 3.04 -0.25 -15.24
N LEU A 118 3.98 0.28 -14.44
CA LEU A 118 3.74 1.30 -13.43
C LEU A 118 4.52 2.56 -13.79
N ARG A 119 3.95 3.73 -13.48
CA ARG A 119 4.68 5.01 -13.48
C ARG A 119 4.77 5.54 -12.07
N ILE A 120 5.98 5.86 -11.67
CA ILE A 120 6.33 6.43 -10.37
C ILE A 120 6.58 7.92 -10.58
N TYR A 121 5.97 8.77 -9.77
CA TYR A 121 6.17 10.21 -9.70
C TYR A 121 6.81 10.50 -8.34
N TYR A 122 8.10 10.80 -8.33
CA TYR A 122 8.87 10.91 -7.08
C TYR A 122 8.55 12.17 -6.30
N ASP A 123 8.38 13.29 -6.97
CA ASP A 123 8.04 14.59 -6.40
C ASP A 123 6.60 14.64 -5.86
N ALA A 124 5.68 14.01 -6.56
CA ALA A 124 4.28 13.94 -6.16
C ALA A 124 3.96 12.79 -5.20
N HIS A 125 4.90 11.87 -4.94
CA HIS A 125 4.70 10.64 -4.16
C HIS A 125 3.52 9.78 -4.65
N LEU A 126 3.42 9.60 -5.97
CA LEU A 126 2.34 8.85 -6.61
C LEU A 126 2.87 7.66 -7.41
N VAL A 127 2.09 6.59 -7.45
CA VAL A 127 2.31 5.44 -8.37
C VAL A 127 1.02 5.10 -9.07
N GLU A 128 1.08 5.11 -10.39
CA GLU A 128 -0.02 4.79 -11.29
C GLU A 128 0.22 3.48 -12.03
N ALA A 129 -0.77 2.59 -12.05
CA ALA A 129 -0.81 1.46 -12.96
C ALA A 129 -1.25 1.93 -14.35
N LEU A 130 -0.31 2.00 -15.31
CA LEU A 130 -0.58 2.43 -16.68
C LEU A 130 -1.37 1.39 -17.47
N GLY A 131 -1.06 0.10 -17.26
CA GLY A 131 -1.66 -1.01 -17.98
C GLY A 131 -0.87 -2.29 -17.79
N TRP A 132 -1.22 -3.29 -18.56
CA TRP A 132 -0.48 -4.54 -18.68
C TRP A 132 0.69 -4.33 -19.65
N ALA A 133 1.87 -4.83 -19.35
CA ALA A 133 3.05 -4.66 -20.21
C ALA A 133 2.99 -5.52 -21.47
N GLY A 134 2.15 -6.53 -21.52
CA GLY A 134 1.95 -7.42 -22.67
C GLY A 134 1.04 -6.82 -23.75
N THR A 135 1.24 -7.27 -24.99
CA THR A 135 0.68 -6.76 -26.26
C THR A 135 -0.86 -6.86 -26.38
N HIS A 136 -1.55 -7.50 -25.46
CA HIS A 136 -3.01 -7.74 -25.57
C HIS A 136 -3.89 -6.50 -25.27
N SER A 137 -3.29 -5.42 -24.78
CA SER A 137 -4.02 -4.22 -24.36
C SER A 137 -4.40 -3.25 -25.50
N GLN A 138 -3.71 -3.30 -26.64
CA GLN A 138 -3.83 -2.20 -27.63
C GLN A 138 -5.06 -2.29 -28.55
N VAL A 139 -5.58 -3.47 -28.84
CA VAL A 139 -6.71 -3.64 -29.78
C VAL A 139 -8.04 -3.34 -29.11
N VAL A 140 -8.23 -3.74 -27.88
CA VAL A 140 -9.48 -3.52 -27.12
C VAL A 140 -9.60 -2.07 -26.65
N LEU A 141 -8.49 -1.37 -26.34
CA LEU A 141 -8.50 0.01 -25.85
C LEU A 141 -8.80 1.04 -26.92
N LYS A 142 -8.54 0.78 -28.22
CA LYS A 142 -8.88 1.73 -29.30
C LYS A 142 -10.38 1.89 -29.49
N ALA A 143 -11.18 0.85 -29.25
CA ALA A 143 -12.65 0.90 -29.36
C ALA A 143 -13.32 1.56 -28.15
N LEU A 144 -12.63 1.71 -27.00
CA LEU A 144 -13.20 2.17 -25.72
C LEU A 144 -12.85 3.63 -25.37
N ARG A 145 -12.11 4.33 -26.24
CA ARG A 145 -11.66 5.72 -25.99
C ARG A 145 -12.76 6.77 -25.92
N SER A 146 -14.01 6.45 -26.19
CA SER A 146 -15.07 7.43 -26.39
C SER A 146 -15.79 7.93 -25.13
N HIS A 147 -15.44 7.45 -23.91
CA HIS A 147 -16.14 7.88 -22.70
C HIS A 147 -15.17 8.05 -21.51
N ALA A 148 -14.96 9.30 -21.08
CA ALA A 148 -14.10 9.66 -19.96
C ALA A 148 -14.42 8.91 -18.64
N GLU A 149 -15.69 8.59 -18.40
CA GLU A 149 -16.14 7.81 -17.25
C GLU A 149 -15.60 6.37 -17.29
N ARG A 150 -15.59 5.74 -18.46
CA ARG A 150 -15.04 4.38 -18.62
C ARG A 150 -13.54 4.33 -18.40
N GLU A 151 -12.83 5.38 -18.81
CA GLU A 151 -11.38 5.46 -18.58
C GLU A 151 -11.06 5.61 -17.10
N LEU A 152 -11.81 6.44 -16.36
CA LEU A 152 -11.67 6.59 -14.91
C LEU A 152 -11.95 5.26 -14.20
N ASP A 153 -12.98 4.53 -14.60
CA ASP A 153 -13.32 3.22 -14.04
C ASP A 153 -12.22 2.19 -14.31
N GLN A 154 -11.63 2.19 -15.51
CA GLN A 154 -10.52 1.30 -15.84
C GLN A 154 -9.24 1.64 -15.09
N ARG A 155 -8.90 2.93 -14.96
CA ARG A 155 -7.78 3.40 -14.16
C ARG A 155 -7.99 3.03 -12.69
N TRP A 156 -9.20 3.24 -12.18
CA TRP A 156 -9.58 2.84 -10.83
C TRP A 156 -9.36 1.35 -10.60
N ALA A 157 -9.92 0.49 -11.45
CA ALA A 157 -9.83 -0.96 -11.31
C ALA A 157 -8.38 -1.46 -11.34
N ARG A 158 -7.55 -0.96 -12.28
CA ARG A 158 -6.12 -1.31 -12.36
C ARG A 158 -5.36 -0.91 -11.10
N ASN A 159 -5.64 0.28 -10.59
CA ASN A 159 -4.91 0.79 -9.42
C ASN A 159 -5.38 0.16 -8.11
N VAL A 160 -6.65 -0.23 -7.97
CA VAL A 160 -7.14 -1.06 -6.86
C VAL A 160 -6.47 -2.42 -6.89
N MET A 161 -6.37 -3.05 -8.06
CA MET A 161 -5.67 -4.32 -8.22
C MET A 161 -4.19 -4.19 -7.83
N LEU A 162 -3.49 -3.16 -8.34
CA LEU A 162 -2.10 -2.88 -7.96
C LEU A 162 -1.96 -2.72 -6.44
N ASN A 163 -2.84 -1.93 -5.81
CA ASN A 163 -2.82 -1.67 -4.37
C ASN A 163 -2.90 -2.98 -3.57
N LYS A 164 -3.82 -3.86 -3.95
CA LYS A 164 -4.00 -5.17 -3.31
C LYS A 164 -2.84 -6.12 -3.58
N TRP A 165 -2.31 -6.10 -4.77
CA TRP A 165 -1.18 -6.93 -5.12
C TRP A 165 0.11 -6.51 -4.39
N LEU A 166 0.39 -5.20 -4.30
CA LEU A 166 1.51 -4.69 -3.51
C LEU A 166 1.38 -5.05 -2.01
N GLU A 167 0.17 -4.92 -1.45
CA GLU A 167 -0.13 -5.35 -0.07
C GLU A 167 0.21 -6.83 0.12
N TYR A 168 -0.29 -7.70 -0.76
CA TYR A 168 -0.01 -9.13 -0.75
C TYR A 168 1.49 -9.43 -0.85
N CYS A 169 2.22 -8.81 -1.80
CA CYS A 169 3.66 -9.02 -1.95
C CYS A 169 4.45 -8.67 -0.68
N VAL A 170 4.07 -7.55 0.00
CA VAL A 170 4.69 -7.14 1.26
C VAL A 170 4.39 -8.15 2.37
N GLU A 171 3.15 -8.60 2.49
CA GLU A 171 2.72 -9.62 3.48
C GLU A 171 3.43 -10.96 3.27
N ARG A 172 3.67 -11.35 2.00
CA ARG A 172 4.45 -12.55 1.66
C ARG A 172 5.94 -12.42 1.96
N GLY A 173 6.42 -11.22 2.25
CA GLY A 173 7.81 -10.96 2.59
C GLY A 173 8.71 -10.61 1.40
N HIS A 174 8.13 -10.34 0.22
CA HIS A 174 8.92 -9.85 -0.90
C HIS A 174 9.58 -8.51 -0.57
N ARG A 175 10.83 -8.35 -1.04
CA ARG A 175 11.62 -7.12 -0.89
C ARG A 175 12.57 -6.98 -2.09
N PHE A 176 12.77 -5.74 -2.49
CA PHE A 176 13.78 -5.37 -3.48
C PHE A 176 14.82 -4.46 -2.82
N SER A 177 16.06 -4.94 -2.81
CA SER A 177 17.23 -4.22 -2.30
C SER A 177 18.34 -4.25 -3.34
N SER A 178 19.48 -3.65 -3.05
CA SER A 178 20.68 -3.77 -3.89
C SER A 178 21.11 -5.23 -4.11
N ALA A 179 20.92 -6.09 -3.11
CA ALA A 179 21.25 -7.51 -3.17
C ALA A 179 20.35 -8.33 -4.10
N THR A 180 19.14 -7.84 -4.42
CA THR A 180 18.18 -8.51 -5.32
C THR A 180 18.38 -8.12 -6.79
N ARG A 181 19.36 -7.24 -7.10
CA ARG A 181 19.64 -6.79 -8.46
C ARG A 181 20.26 -7.90 -9.29
N LEU A 182 19.67 -8.15 -10.45
CA LEU A 182 20.21 -9.11 -11.43
C LEU A 182 21.36 -8.48 -12.21
N GLY A 183 22.40 -9.25 -12.51
CA GLY A 183 23.50 -8.87 -13.40
C GLY A 183 23.00 -8.57 -14.82
N ALA A 184 23.81 -7.86 -15.60
CA ALA A 184 23.46 -7.44 -16.97
C ALA A 184 23.37 -8.59 -18.00
N GLY A 185 23.44 -9.86 -17.59
CA GLY A 185 23.47 -11.04 -18.46
C GLY A 185 22.53 -12.18 -18.06
N GLU A 186 21.64 -11.97 -17.05
CA GLU A 186 20.64 -12.97 -16.63
C GLU A 186 19.22 -12.61 -17.04
#